data_176ee3250c3ddf57586f4db6e8442e15
#
_entry.id   176ee3250c3ddf57586f4db6e8442e15
#
_cell.length_a   1.000
_cell.length_b   1.000
_cell.length_c   1.000
_cell.angle_alpha   90.00
_cell.angle_beta   90.00
_cell.angle_gamma   90.00
#
_symmetry.space_group_name_H-M   'P 1'
#
loop_
_entity.id
_entity.type
_entity.pdbx_description
1 polymer ?
#
loop_
_entity_poly.entity_id
_entity_poly.type
_entity_poly.pdbx_seq_one_letter_code
_entity_poly.pdbx_strand_id
1 'polypeptide(L)'
;MKKIMMSLTVILSIFVLYACSSDIDITFEVNGEVHEVRTIEEPGTVGLPVPKINDMHFMGWYMDESFDEPFTSDVRIEEDIHVYGKTIAYENDDETPISDTLRLDPNAYEGKTFPDDGIGEVTYEGCIDGDTTRFASIQGGVPFSARYLFIDAPEATSTIEPWGPYATAYVCDILETAETIVLEYEPHPEEGHPTAHPSIGRVGTFGRDLVTVWADGRNLNLELVELGLSYTSGTANSQFTLEYQLASSNADANTRRMWGQDDPLFTADPPEVTISDLMDNPAEYLQTFVQVEGTLTYEDGEYYLCDDGESLYIYGIPTSAANSIVNNIGAHVRMNRIFFTEYFGSYQLAGFVFDYYQVIDHESSDDACLVD
;
A
#
# COMPACT_ATOMS: atom_id res chain seq x y z
N MET A 1 -75.50 -21.22 49.95
CA MET A 1 -75.10 -20.22 48.89
C MET A 1 -73.63 -20.04 48.91
N LYS A 2 -72.88 -20.73 48.06
CA LYS A 2 -71.36 -20.58 47.96
C LYS A 2 -71.12 -19.56 46.85
N LYS A 3 -70.47 -18.42 47.21
CA LYS A 3 -69.94 -17.44 46.25
C LYS A 3 -68.63 -17.98 45.63
N ILE A 4 -68.67 -18.23 44.36
CA ILE A 4 -67.46 -18.53 43.57
C ILE A 4 -66.81 -17.19 43.22
N MET A 5 -65.59 -16.96 43.74
CA MET A 5 -64.77 -15.83 43.41
C MET A 5 -63.89 -16.24 42.18
N MET A 6 -64.19 -15.66 41.03
CA MET A 6 -63.44 -15.89 39.81
C MET A 6 -62.23 -14.93 39.82
N SER A 7 -61.06 -15.51 39.99
CA SER A 7 -59.79 -14.77 39.88
C SER A 7 -59.45 -14.60 38.41
N LEU A 8 -59.38 -13.35 37.97
CA LEU A 8 -58.96 -12.99 36.61
C LEU A 8 -57.43 -12.83 36.59
N THR A 9 -56.74 -13.82 36.12
CA THR A 9 -55.27 -13.75 35.93
C THR A 9 -55.03 -13.05 34.61
N VAL A 10 -54.55 -11.81 34.69
CA VAL A 10 -54.04 -11.06 33.49
C VAL A 10 -52.66 -11.59 33.17
N ILE A 11 -52.56 -12.35 32.09
CA ILE A 11 -51.24 -12.74 31.49
C ILE A 11 -50.77 -11.57 30.69
N LEU A 12 -49.76 -10.83 31.25
CA LEU A 12 -49.02 -9.80 30.53
C LEU A 12 -47.99 -10.48 29.65
N SER A 13 -48.36 -10.68 28.36
CA SER A 13 -47.41 -11.17 27.35
C SER A 13 -46.40 -10.05 27.05
N ILE A 14 -45.22 -10.17 27.63
CA ILE A 14 -44.06 -9.37 27.22
C ILE A 14 -43.64 -9.89 25.84
N PHE A 15 -44.03 -9.17 24.80
CA PHE A 15 -43.39 -9.32 23.49
C PHE A 15 -41.99 -8.74 23.61
N VAL A 16 -40.98 -9.57 23.80
CA VAL A 16 -39.61 -9.23 23.53
C VAL A 16 -39.50 -9.15 22.02
N LEU A 17 -39.52 -7.96 21.47
CA LEU A 17 -39.05 -7.70 20.12
C LEU A 17 -37.56 -8.01 20.11
N TYR A 18 -37.18 -9.20 19.73
CA TYR A 18 -35.85 -9.43 19.20
C TYR A 18 -35.78 -8.61 17.91
N ALA A 19 -35.15 -7.46 17.96
CA ALA A 19 -34.58 -6.87 16.76
C ALA A 19 -33.54 -7.88 16.27
N CYS A 20 -33.90 -8.64 15.26
CA CYS A 20 -32.92 -9.36 14.45
C CYS A 20 -32.20 -8.25 13.69
N SER A 21 -31.08 -7.77 14.19
CA SER A 21 -30.09 -7.17 13.32
C SER A 21 -29.55 -8.35 12.51
N SER A 22 -29.97 -8.45 11.29
CA SER A 22 -29.30 -9.38 10.39
C SER A 22 -28.02 -8.69 9.99
N ASP A 23 -26.90 -9.16 10.56
CA ASP A 23 -25.57 -8.81 10.08
C ASP A 23 -25.56 -9.00 8.56
N ILE A 24 -24.91 -8.09 7.87
CA ILE A 24 -24.82 -8.10 6.41
C ILE A 24 -23.45 -8.63 6.05
N ASP A 25 -23.41 -9.71 5.28
CA ASP A 25 -22.17 -10.34 4.85
C ASP A 25 -21.81 -9.90 3.42
N ILE A 26 -20.57 -9.45 3.28
CA ILE A 26 -19.94 -9.13 2.00
C ILE A 26 -18.92 -10.22 1.70
N THR A 27 -19.21 -11.05 0.72
CA THR A 27 -18.28 -12.10 0.28
C THR A 27 -17.42 -11.61 -0.87
N PHE A 28 -16.13 -11.58 -0.67
CA PHE A 28 -15.14 -11.26 -1.69
C PHE A 28 -14.60 -12.54 -2.31
N GLU A 29 -14.85 -12.75 -3.59
CA GLU A 29 -14.42 -13.95 -4.32
C GLU A 29 -13.44 -13.57 -5.43
N VAL A 30 -12.38 -14.34 -5.58
CA VAL A 30 -11.39 -14.17 -6.66
C VAL A 30 -11.12 -15.52 -7.30
N ASN A 31 -11.24 -15.61 -8.62
CA ASN A 31 -10.98 -16.83 -9.39
C ASN A 31 -11.78 -18.05 -8.92
N GLY A 32 -12.99 -17.85 -8.40
CA GLY A 32 -13.86 -18.93 -7.90
C GLY A 32 -13.56 -19.38 -6.47
N GLU A 33 -12.68 -18.68 -5.75
CA GLU A 33 -12.36 -18.94 -4.35
C GLU A 33 -12.71 -17.73 -3.48
N VAL A 34 -13.32 -17.97 -2.32
CA VAL A 34 -13.59 -16.91 -1.35
C VAL A 34 -12.27 -16.43 -0.76
N HIS A 35 -11.96 -15.17 -1.01
CA HIS A 35 -10.78 -14.51 -0.47
C HIS A 35 -11.03 -14.04 0.96
N GLU A 36 -12.16 -13.35 1.19
CA GLU A 36 -12.52 -12.77 2.48
C GLU A 36 -14.04 -12.67 2.61
N VAL A 37 -14.55 -12.68 3.83
CA VAL A 37 -15.94 -12.32 4.16
C VAL A 37 -15.87 -11.24 5.23
N ARG A 38 -16.48 -10.09 4.96
CA ARG A 38 -16.67 -9.00 5.92
C ARG A 38 -18.10 -8.90 6.35
N THR A 39 -18.32 -8.69 7.62
CA THR A 39 -19.63 -8.56 8.22
C THR A 39 -19.82 -7.15 8.76
N ILE A 40 -20.92 -6.47 8.39
CA ILE A 40 -21.30 -5.17 8.95
C ILE A 40 -22.62 -5.31 9.70
N GLU A 41 -22.74 -4.65 10.86
CA GLU A 41 -23.93 -4.75 11.72
C GLU A 41 -25.11 -3.89 11.21
N GLU A 42 -24.84 -2.86 10.42
CA GLU A 42 -25.81 -1.93 9.85
C GLU A 42 -25.50 -1.62 8.40
N PRO A 43 -26.50 -1.25 7.57
CA PRO A 43 -26.29 -0.84 6.19
C PRO A 43 -25.28 0.31 6.07
N GLY A 44 -24.17 0.09 5.36
CA GLY A 44 -23.06 1.02 5.28
C GLY A 44 -22.15 0.76 4.07
N THR A 45 -21.00 1.36 4.09
CA THR A 45 -19.92 1.11 3.13
C THR A 45 -18.88 0.19 3.75
N VAL A 46 -18.04 -0.42 2.94
CA VAL A 46 -16.95 -1.29 3.42
C VAL A 46 -15.66 -0.96 2.69
N GLY A 47 -14.54 -1.01 3.39
CA GLY A 47 -13.22 -0.97 2.75
C GLY A 47 -13.03 -2.18 1.82
N LEU A 48 -12.25 -2.04 0.77
CA LEU A 48 -12.05 -3.09 -0.23
C LEU A 48 -10.73 -3.80 0.03
N PRO A 49 -10.72 -5.13 0.25
CA PRO A 49 -9.48 -5.86 0.38
C PRO A 49 -8.72 -5.85 -0.95
N VAL A 50 -7.40 -5.84 -0.90
CA VAL A 50 -6.54 -6.05 -2.05
C VAL A 50 -5.98 -7.47 -1.97
N PRO A 51 -6.54 -8.42 -2.74
CA PRO A 51 -6.12 -9.80 -2.70
C PRO A 51 -4.72 -9.97 -3.29
N LYS A 52 -3.90 -10.76 -2.61
CA LYS A 52 -2.62 -11.21 -3.12
C LYS A 52 -2.86 -12.46 -3.97
N ILE A 53 -2.56 -12.40 -5.25
CA ILE A 53 -2.82 -13.49 -6.19
C ILE A 53 -1.55 -13.76 -6.97
N ASN A 54 -0.98 -14.94 -6.78
CA ASN A 54 0.21 -15.36 -7.50
C ASN A 54 -0.04 -15.35 -9.01
N ASP A 55 0.86 -14.78 -9.76
CA ASP A 55 0.87 -14.75 -11.22
C ASP A 55 -0.32 -14.02 -11.89
N MET A 56 -1.06 -13.19 -11.16
CA MET A 56 -2.18 -12.43 -11.69
C MET A 56 -2.23 -10.99 -11.17
N HIS A 57 -2.71 -10.08 -12.00
CA HIS A 57 -3.05 -8.71 -11.59
C HIS A 57 -4.47 -8.66 -11.07
N PHE A 58 -4.64 -8.11 -9.88
CA PHE A 58 -5.96 -7.74 -9.40
C PHE A 58 -6.36 -6.39 -10.04
N MET A 59 -7.52 -6.38 -10.69
CA MET A 59 -8.01 -5.22 -11.45
C MET A 59 -9.18 -4.50 -10.77
N GLY A 60 -9.58 -4.92 -9.58
CA GLY A 60 -10.69 -4.34 -8.84
C GLY A 60 -11.82 -5.33 -8.55
N TRP A 61 -12.77 -4.86 -7.74
CA TRP A 61 -13.96 -5.61 -7.37
C TRP A 61 -15.16 -5.24 -8.24
N TYR A 62 -16.06 -6.18 -8.47
CA TYR A 62 -17.25 -6.04 -9.33
C TYR A 62 -18.45 -6.71 -8.70
N MET A 63 -19.66 -6.17 -8.97
CA MET A 63 -20.93 -6.72 -8.49
C MET A 63 -21.36 -7.99 -9.23
N ASP A 64 -20.75 -8.31 -10.35
CA ASP A 64 -21.12 -9.40 -11.25
C ASP A 64 -19.90 -10.15 -11.79
N GLU A 65 -20.07 -11.43 -12.14
CA GLU A 65 -19.03 -12.29 -12.70
C GLU A 65 -18.58 -11.88 -14.11
N SER A 66 -19.33 -11.05 -14.81
CA SER A 66 -18.96 -10.53 -16.13
C SER A 66 -18.04 -9.30 -16.04
N PHE A 67 -17.86 -8.76 -14.84
CA PHE A 67 -17.03 -7.59 -14.56
C PHE A 67 -17.47 -6.31 -15.30
N ASP A 68 -18.80 -6.14 -15.41
CA ASP A 68 -19.39 -4.98 -16.09
C ASP A 68 -19.76 -3.86 -15.11
N GLU A 69 -20.05 -4.19 -13.83
CA GLU A 69 -20.46 -3.24 -12.79
C GLU A 69 -19.38 -3.17 -11.68
N PRO A 70 -18.53 -2.13 -11.66
CA PRO A 70 -17.51 -1.96 -10.62
C PRO A 70 -18.12 -1.82 -9.23
N PHE A 71 -17.55 -2.52 -8.24
CA PHE A 71 -17.86 -2.34 -6.83
C PHE A 71 -16.77 -1.48 -6.20
N THR A 72 -17.15 -0.29 -5.72
CA THR A 72 -16.28 0.72 -5.13
C THR A 72 -16.59 0.92 -3.65
N SER A 73 -15.66 1.46 -2.89
CA SER A 73 -15.80 1.65 -1.44
C SER A 73 -16.92 2.62 -1.03
N ASP A 74 -17.46 3.40 -1.95
CA ASP A 74 -18.60 4.31 -1.75
C ASP A 74 -19.96 3.66 -1.94
N VAL A 75 -20.00 2.41 -2.45
CA VAL A 75 -21.26 1.67 -2.62
C VAL A 75 -21.83 1.32 -1.27
N ARG A 76 -23.06 1.84 -1.00
CA ARG A 76 -23.79 1.52 0.21
C ARG A 76 -24.40 0.12 0.12
N ILE A 77 -24.07 -0.72 1.07
CA ILE A 77 -24.51 -2.11 1.16
C ILE A 77 -25.71 -2.17 2.11
N GLU A 78 -26.82 -2.77 1.66
CA GLU A 78 -28.08 -2.87 2.43
C GLU A 78 -28.51 -4.31 2.70
N GLU A 79 -27.91 -5.28 2.02
CA GLU A 79 -28.18 -6.72 2.15
C GLU A 79 -26.93 -7.52 1.81
N ASP A 80 -26.91 -8.81 2.12
CA ASP A 80 -25.80 -9.71 1.78
C ASP A 80 -25.44 -9.60 0.30
N ILE A 81 -24.16 -9.38 0.00
CA ILE A 81 -23.67 -9.29 -1.38
C ILE A 81 -22.49 -10.23 -1.61
N HIS A 82 -22.32 -10.58 -2.86
CA HIS A 82 -21.17 -11.30 -3.35
C HIS A 82 -20.48 -10.44 -4.41
N VAL A 83 -19.20 -10.15 -4.22
CA VAL A 83 -18.41 -9.33 -5.13
C VAL A 83 -17.26 -10.15 -5.70
N TYR A 84 -16.94 -9.88 -6.96
CA TYR A 84 -16.04 -10.69 -7.76
C TYR A 84 -14.79 -9.88 -8.08
N GLY A 85 -13.65 -10.41 -7.70
CA GLY A 85 -12.34 -9.83 -8.01
C GLY A 85 -11.93 -10.16 -9.43
N LYS A 86 -11.85 -9.14 -10.26
CA LYS A 86 -11.29 -9.27 -11.61
C LYS A 86 -9.80 -9.42 -11.53
N THR A 87 -9.31 -10.47 -12.16
CA THR A 87 -7.88 -10.68 -12.32
C THR A 87 -7.55 -10.79 -13.80
N ILE A 88 -6.37 -10.32 -14.16
CA ILE A 88 -5.79 -10.55 -15.46
C ILE A 88 -4.52 -11.37 -15.19
N ALA A 89 -4.43 -12.56 -15.78
CA ALA A 89 -3.18 -13.28 -15.82
C ALA A 89 -2.12 -12.34 -16.39
N TYR A 90 -0.87 -12.46 -15.96
CA TYR A 90 0.22 -11.86 -16.72
C TYR A 90 0.05 -12.41 -18.14
N GLU A 91 -0.52 -11.62 -19.04
CA GLU A 91 -0.57 -12.03 -20.43
C GLU A 91 0.87 -12.11 -20.91
N ASN A 92 1.40 -13.30 -20.78
CA ASN A 92 2.44 -13.74 -21.65
C ASN A 92 1.72 -14.36 -22.82
N ASP A 93 1.61 -13.62 -23.88
CA ASP A 93 1.52 -14.21 -25.20
C ASP A 93 2.74 -15.12 -25.37
N ASP A 94 2.63 -16.40 -25.05
CA ASP A 94 3.60 -17.50 -25.29
C ASP A 94 5.09 -17.24 -24.93
N GLU A 95 5.46 -16.12 -24.34
CA GLU A 95 6.85 -15.80 -23.98
C GLU A 95 7.04 -15.87 -22.46
N THR A 96 7.99 -16.69 -22.04
CA THR A 96 8.48 -16.72 -20.66
C THR A 96 8.90 -15.30 -20.24
N PRO A 97 8.46 -14.78 -19.07
CA PRO A 97 8.89 -13.48 -18.59
C PRO A 97 10.42 -13.35 -18.64
N ILE A 98 10.91 -12.18 -19.02
CA ILE A 98 12.36 -11.94 -19.13
C ILE A 98 13.01 -12.14 -17.75
N SER A 99 12.33 -11.69 -16.69
CA SER A 99 12.74 -11.91 -15.30
C SER A 99 12.84 -13.39 -14.93
N ASP A 100 12.04 -14.27 -15.55
CA ASP A 100 12.11 -15.71 -15.33
C ASP A 100 13.28 -16.39 -16.06
N THR A 101 13.78 -15.79 -17.13
CA THR A 101 14.97 -16.28 -17.83
C THR A 101 16.27 -15.81 -17.21
N LEU A 102 16.23 -14.73 -16.46
CA LEU A 102 17.38 -14.13 -15.80
C LEU A 102 17.42 -14.56 -14.32
N ARG A 103 18.25 -15.55 -14.03
CA ARG A 103 18.40 -16.08 -12.66
C ARG A 103 19.80 -15.86 -12.14
N LEU A 104 19.89 -15.40 -10.88
CA LEU A 104 21.16 -15.30 -10.18
C LEU A 104 21.73 -16.71 -9.89
N ASP A 105 22.97 -16.95 -10.32
CA ASP A 105 23.67 -18.19 -9.96
C ASP A 105 24.05 -18.14 -8.46
N PRO A 106 23.63 -19.12 -7.64
CA PRO A 106 24.03 -19.19 -6.23
C PRO A 106 25.55 -19.13 -6.01
N ASN A 107 26.35 -19.66 -6.94
CA ASN A 107 27.81 -19.57 -6.86
C ASN A 107 28.34 -18.12 -6.95
N ALA A 108 27.54 -17.18 -7.47
CA ALA A 108 27.95 -15.79 -7.59
C ALA A 108 28.13 -15.11 -6.23
N TYR A 109 27.38 -15.53 -5.21
CA TYR A 109 27.40 -14.92 -3.87
C TYR A 109 27.77 -15.87 -2.73
N GLU A 110 27.93 -17.19 -3.01
CA GLU A 110 28.32 -18.16 -1.97
C GLU A 110 29.62 -17.74 -1.26
N GLY A 111 29.55 -17.60 0.06
CA GLY A 111 30.67 -17.19 0.92
C GLY A 111 31.04 -15.71 0.84
N LYS A 112 30.25 -14.90 0.13
CA LYS A 112 30.44 -13.44 0.04
C LYS A 112 29.50 -12.70 0.99
N THR A 113 29.86 -11.45 1.29
CA THR A 113 29.10 -10.55 2.17
C THR A 113 28.84 -9.21 1.47
N PHE A 114 27.60 -8.75 1.51
CA PHE A 114 27.28 -7.40 1.09
C PHE A 114 27.49 -6.43 2.30
N PRO A 115 28.13 -5.26 2.15
CA PRO A 115 28.60 -4.64 0.90
C PRO A 115 30.07 -4.90 0.55
N ASP A 116 30.82 -5.71 1.32
CA ASP A 116 32.27 -5.84 1.20
C ASP A 116 32.70 -6.42 -0.16
N ASP A 117 32.01 -7.48 -0.58
CA ASP A 117 32.29 -8.19 -1.84
C ASP A 117 31.46 -7.67 -3.03
N GLY A 118 30.59 -6.67 -2.79
CA GLY A 118 29.72 -6.09 -3.81
C GLY A 118 28.48 -6.90 -4.15
N ILE A 119 28.38 -8.12 -3.66
CA ILE A 119 27.23 -9.01 -3.76
C ILE A 119 27.17 -9.89 -2.51
N GLY A 120 25.95 -10.16 -2.00
CA GLY A 120 25.77 -11.04 -0.86
C GLY A 120 24.35 -11.03 -0.32
N GLU A 121 24.04 -12.02 0.51
CA GLU A 121 22.77 -12.17 1.17
C GLU A 121 22.52 -11.10 2.23
N VAL A 122 21.27 -10.69 2.34
CA VAL A 122 20.80 -9.71 3.35
C VAL A 122 19.46 -10.16 3.96
N THR A 123 19.09 -9.53 5.08
CA THR A 123 17.76 -9.66 5.68
C THR A 123 16.89 -8.46 5.33
N TYR A 124 15.63 -8.71 5.08
CA TYR A 124 14.60 -7.69 4.91
C TYR A 124 14.27 -7.04 6.25
N GLU A 125 14.17 -5.70 6.29
CA GLU A 125 13.84 -4.92 7.48
C GLU A 125 12.58 -4.06 7.30
N GLY A 126 12.15 -3.82 6.07
CA GLY A 126 10.95 -3.09 5.74
C GLY A 126 11.03 -2.30 4.44
N CYS A 127 9.92 -2.19 3.74
CA CYS A 127 9.80 -1.36 2.55
C CYS A 127 9.70 0.12 2.92
N ILE A 128 10.11 0.97 1.97
CA ILE A 128 9.89 2.41 2.02
C ILE A 128 8.95 2.80 0.87
N ASP A 129 9.30 2.42 -0.35
CA ASP A 129 8.49 2.56 -1.57
C ASP A 129 8.82 1.46 -2.59
N GLY A 130 8.27 1.57 -3.80
CA GLY A 130 8.41 0.54 -4.84
C GLY A 130 9.85 0.30 -5.34
N ASP A 131 10.79 1.18 -5.02
CA ASP A 131 12.19 1.05 -5.43
C ASP A 131 13.20 1.40 -4.34
N THR A 132 12.73 1.46 -3.10
CA THR A 132 13.58 1.73 -1.93
C THR A 132 13.16 0.84 -0.77
N THR A 133 14.11 0.07 -0.24
CA THR A 133 13.88 -0.88 0.85
C THR A 133 14.99 -0.79 1.89
N ARG A 134 14.68 -1.13 3.14
CA ARG A 134 15.66 -1.30 4.21
C ARG A 134 16.05 -2.75 4.36
N PHE A 135 17.35 -2.95 4.44
CA PHE A 135 17.96 -4.27 4.65
C PHE A 135 18.97 -4.22 5.79
N ALA A 136 19.34 -5.39 6.29
CA ALA A 136 20.47 -5.56 7.18
C ALA A 136 21.38 -6.70 6.70
N SER A 137 22.64 -6.69 7.12
CA SER A 137 23.52 -7.83 6.86
C SER A 137 23.05 -9.07 7.61
N ILE A 138 23.11 -10.24 6.97
CA ILE A 138 22.82 -11.54 7.62
C ILE A 138 23.71 -11.82 8.85
N GLN A 139 24.87 -11.15 8.92
CA GLN A 139 25.78 -11.25 10.07
C GLN A 139 25.39 -10.30 11.22
N GLY A 140 24.32 -9.55 11.07
CA GLY A 140 23.87 -8.49 11.96
C GLY A 140 24.58 -7.17 11.65
N GLY A 141 24.03 -6.08 12.14
CA GLY A 141 24.57 -4.74 11.91
C GLY A 141 23.47 -3.69 11.96
N VAL A 142 23.84 -2.45 11.62
CA VAL A 142 22.88 -1.36 11.50
C VAL A 142 22.13 -1.51 10.17
N PRO A 143 20.80 -1.49 10.17
CA PRO A 143 20.03 -1.49 8.93
C PRO A 143 20.41 -0.29 8.03
N PHE A 144 20.40 -0.52 6.73
CA PHE A 144 20.70 0.47 5.70
C PHE A 144 19.59 0.51 4.64
N SER A 145 19.46 1.65 3.96
CA SER A 145 18.51 1.81 2.86
C SER A 145 19.20 1.57 1.52
N ALA A 146 18.53 0.81 0.67
CA ALA A 146 18.98 0.56 -0.69
C ALA A 146 17.97 1.10 -1.70
N ARG A 147 18.46 1.80 -2.72
CA ARG A 147 17.72 2.27 -3.89
C ARG A 147 17.97 1.31 -5.05
N TYR A 148 16.90 0.86 -5.66
CA TYR A 148 16.97 -0.08 -6.77
C TYR A 148 17.54 0.61 -8.01
N LEU A 149 18.56 0.02 -8.59
CA LEU A 149 19.21 0.55 -9.79
C LEU A 149 18.34 0.39 -11.03
N PHE A 150 18.49 1.35 -11.94
CA PHE A 150 17.94 1.34 -13.30
C PHE A 150 16.42 1.44 -13.39
N ILE A 151 15.74 1.66 -12.28
CA ILE A 151 14.30 1.81 -12.22
C ILE A 151 13.90 3.09 -11.49
N ASP A 152 12.67 3.51 -11.71
CA ASP A 152 12.03 4.66 -11.06
C ASP A 152 10.55 4.33 -10.89
N ALA A 153 10.20 3.79 -9.73
CA ALA A 153 8.83 3.46 -9.38
C ALA A 153 8.08 4.73 -8.94
N PRO A 154 6.75 4.78 -9.09
CA PRO A 154 5.97 5.91 -8.60
C PRO A 154 6.07 6.03 -7.08
N GLU A 155 6.08 7.26 -6.60
CA GLU A 155 6.19 7.58 -5.19
C GLU A 155 4.98 7.09 -4.38
N ALA A 156 5.25 6.56 -3.19
CA ALA A 156 4.24 6.06 -2.26
C ALA A 156 4.45 6.54 -0.82
N THR A 157 5.21 7.61 -0.63
CA THR A 157 5.55 8.15 0.69
C THR A 157 5.00 9.55 0.92
N SER A 158 5.77 10.60 0.69
CA SER A 158 5.33 11.99 0.89
C SER A 158 4.37 12.48 -0.19
N THR A 159 4.56 12.01 -1.40
CA THR A 159 3.63 12.16 -2.52
C THR A 159 3.12 10.78 -2.86
N ILE A 160 1.82 10.63 -3.06
CA ILE A 160 1.25 9.35 -3.49
C ILE A 160 0.92 9.48 -4.97
N GLU A 161 1.61 8.71 -5.80
CA GLU A 161 1.42 8.68 -7.24
C GLU A 161 0.64 7.44 -7.68
N PRO A 162 -0.11 7.51 -8.79
CA PRO A 162 -0.79 6.33 -9.32
C PRO A 162 0.16 5.14 -9.48
N TRP A 163 -0.28 3.96 -9.04
CA TRP A 163 0.47 2.71 -8.99
C TRP A 163 1.62 2.66 -7.97
N GLY A 164 1.95 3.76 -7.28
CA GLY A 164 3.00 3.80 -6.24
C GLY A 164 2.70 2.88 -5.06
N PRO A 165 1.52 3.00 -4.41
CA PRO A 165 1.14 2.08 -3.34
C PRO A 165 1.14 0.61 -3.77
N TYR A 166 0.72 0.35 -5.01
CA TYR A 166 0.72 -1.01 -5.56
C TYR A 166 2.14 -1.55 -5.80
N ALA A 167 3.04 -0.73 -6.36
CA ALA A 167 4.44 -1.09 -6.55
C ALA A 167 5.11 -1.40 -5.20
N THR A 168 4.84 -0.56 -4.19
CA THR A 168 5.34 -0.75 -2.82
C THR A 168 4.83 -2.05 -2.22
N ALA A 169 3.51 -2.29 -2.25
CA ALA A 169 2.91 -3.51 -1.73
C ALA A 169 3.47 -4.76 -2.41
N TYR A 170 3.66 -4.72 -3.73
CA TYR A 170 4.26 -5.80 -4.50
C TYR A 170 5.67 -6.15 -4.03
N VAL A 171 6.53 -5.14 -3.90
CA VAL A 171 7.91 -5.31 -3.42
C VAL A 171 7.95 -5.85 -2.01
N CYS A 172 7.13 -5.30 -1.11
CA CYS A 172 7.06 -5.75 0.29
C CYS A 172 6.68 -7.23 0.37
N ASP A 173 5.65 -7.64 -0.36
CA ASP A 173 5.15 -9.01 -0.37
C ASP A 173 6.19 -10.01 -0.87
N ILE A 174 6.86 -9.68 -1.96
CA ILE A 174 7.93 -10.52 -2.51
C ILE A 174 9.07 -10.66 -1.48
N LEU A 175 9.51 -9.55 -0.86
CA LEU A 175 10.64 -9.59 0.07
C LEU A 175 10.30 -10.21 1.42
N GLU A 176 9.08 -10.06 1.90
CA GLU A 176 8.62 -10.72 3.14
C GLU A 176 8.53 -12.25 3.00
N THR A 177 8.25 -12.74 1.80
CA THR A 177 8.04 -14.17 1.54
C THR A 177 9.25 -14.86 0.93
N ALA A 178 10.24 -14.11 0.44
CA ALA A 178 11.46 -14.67 -0.15
C ALA A 178 12.28 -15.49 0.83
N GLU A 179 12.70 -16.69 0.43
CA GLU A 179 13.62 -17.53 1.21
C GLU A 179 15.04 -16.94 1.20
N THR A 180 15.44 -16.29 0.08
CA THR A 180 16.77 -15.73 -0.10
C THR A 180 16.68 -14.37 -0.76
N ILE A 181 17.29 -13.35 -0.15
CA ILE A 181 17.42 -12.02 -0.71
C ILE A 181 18.91 -11.71 -0.87
N VAL A 182 19.30 -11.35 -2.10
CA VAL A 182 20.68 -10.98 -2.42
C VAL A 182 20.70 -9.56 -3.00
N LEU A 183 21.61 -8.75 -2.52
CA LEU A 183 21.90 -7.44 -3.12
C LEU A 183 23.18 -7.50 -3.94
N GLU A 184 23.19 -6.81 -5.07
CA GLU A 184 24.33 -6.72 -5.95
C GLU A 184 24.55 -5.27 -6.40
N TYR A 185 25.76 -4.74 -6.24
CA TYR A 185 26.16 -3.50 -6.91
C TYR A 185 26.37 -3.77 -8.41
N GLU A 186 26.09 -2.79 -9.25
CA GLU A 186 26.44 -2.93 -10.67
C GLU A 186 27.93 -3.22 -10.83
N PRO A 187 28.28 -4.36 -11.44
CA PRO A 187 29.68 -4.76 -11.53
C PRO A 187 30.49 -3.84 -12.43
N HIS A 188 31.81 -3.80 -12.18
CA HIS A 188 32.73 -3.10 -13.05
C HIS A 188 32.73 -3.75 -14.45
N PRO A 189 32.79 -2.94 -15.53
CA PRO A 189 32.79 -3.50 -16.90
C PRO A 189 34.00 -4.37 -17.24
N GLU A 190 35.08 -4.26 -16.46
CA GLU A 190 36.24 -5.16 -16.57
C GLU A 190 36.03 -6.37 -15.66
N GLU A 191 36.02 -7.57 -16.25
CA GLU A 191 35.80 -8.82 -15.51
C GLU A 191 36.83 -8.99 -14.38
N GLY A 192 36.33 -9.36 -13.19
CA GLY A 192 37.13 -9.58 -11.98
C GLY A 192 37.64 -8.31 -11.30
N HIS A 193 37.18 -7.13 -11.71
CA HIS A 193 37.52 -5.88 -11.05
C HIS A 193 36.76 -5.76 -9.70
N PRO A 194 37.44 -5.43 -8.59
CA PRO A 194 36.85 -5.51 -7.23
C PRO A 194 35.94 -4.34 -6.86
N THR A 195 35.73 -3.36 -7.73
CA THR A 195 34.89 -2.20 -7.44
C THR A 195 33.63 -2.18 -8.26
N ALA A 196 32.58 -1.50 -7.76
CA ALA A 196 31.37 -1.25 -8.53
C ALA A 196 31.65 -0.44 -9.81
N HIS A 197 30.70 -0.40 -10.72
CA HIS A 197 30.78 0.34 -11.98
C HIS A 197 31.19 1.80 -11.76
N PRO A 198 32.24 2.31 -12.41
CA PRO A 198 32.80 3.63 -12.09
C PRO A 198 31.87 4.81 -12.34
N SER A 199 30.90 4.66 -13.27
CA SER A 199 29.92 5.69 -13.58
C SER A 199 28.69 5.66 -12.66
N ILE A 200 28.49 4.60 -11.89
CA ILE A 200 27.31 4.39 -11.03
C ILE A 200 27.71 4.54 -9.57
N GLY A 201 28.81 3.90 -9.18
CA GLY A 201 29.26 3.85 -7.79
C GLY A 201 28.44 2.88 -6.94
N ARG A 202 28.62 2.96 -5.63
CA ARG A 202 27.92 2.12 -4.64
C ARG A 202 26.80 2.85 -3.93
N VAL A 203 26.92 4.18 -3.78
CA VAL A 203 26.03 4.98 -2.93
C VAL A 203 25.54 6.19 -3.70
N GLY A 204 24.23 6.40 -3.66
CA GLY A 204 23.56 7.54 -4.29
C GLY A 204 23.61 8.83 -3.45
N THR A 205 22.99 9.88 -3.97
CA THR A 205 23.03 11.24 -3.41
C THR A 205 22.53 11.32 -1.97
N PHE A 206 21.59 10.46 -1.57
CA PHE A 206 20.99 10.44 -0.23
C PHE A 206 21.61 9.39 0.70
N GLY A 207 22.78 8.85 0.36
CA GLY A 207 23.45 7.84 1.18
C GLY A 207 22.84 6.46 1.12
N ARG A 208 21.96 6.18 0.15
CA ARG A 208 21.37 4.86 -0.09
C ARG A 208 22.29 4.03 -0.98
N ASP A 209 22.44 2.74 -0.65
CA ASP A 209 23.14 1.81 -1.53
C ASP A 209 22.39 1.63 -2.84
N LEU A 210 23.10 1.64 -3.96
CA LEU A 210 22.55 1.51 -5.31
C LEU A 210 22.67 0.06 -5.78
N VAL A 211 21.56 -0.67 -5.85
CA VAL A 211 21.59 -2.13 -5.96
C VAL A 211 20.63 -2.70 -7.01
N THR A 212 20.99 -3.84 -7.54
CA THR A 212 20.06 -4.84 -8.07
C THR A 212 19.64 -5.74 -6.92
N VAL A 213 18.35 -5.97 -6.76
CA VAL A 213 17.76 -6.84 -5.74
C VAL A 213 17.34 -8.15 -6.38
N TRP A 214 17.83 -9.24 -5.81
CA TRP A 214 17.47 -10.59 -6.22
C TRP A 214 16.66 -11.27 -5.11
N ALA A 215 15.41 -11.62 -5.43
CA ALA A 215 14.52 -12.36 -4.53
C ALA A 215 14.36 -13.79 -5.08
N ASP A 216 14.80 -14.80 -4.35
CA ASP A 216 14.83 -16.20 -4.78
C ASP A 216 15.48 -16.40 -6.17
N GLY A 217 16.53 -15.64 -6.41
CA GLY A 217 17.29 -15.63 -7.64
C GLY A 217 16.63 -14.87 -8.80
N ARG A 218 15.45 -14.26 -8.65
CA ARG A 218 14.79 -13.40 -9.65
C ARG A 218 15.25 -11.95 -9.50
N ASN A 219 15.45 -11.25 -10.61
CA ASN A 219 15.76 -9.81 -10.62
C ASN A 219 14.50 -8.98 -10.38
N LEU A 220 14.28 -8.56 -9.12
CA LEU A 220 13.08 -7.81 -8.73
C LEU A 220 13.00 -6.43 -9.40
N ASN A 221 14.14 -5.77 -9.65
CA ASN A 221 14.16 -4.49 -10.36
C ASN A 221 13.58 -4.64 -11.78
N LEU A 222 14.02 -5.69 -12.51
CA LEU A 222 13.56 -5.97 -13.87
C LEU A 222 12.08 -6.38 -13.88
N GLU A 223 11.67 -7.18 -12.89
CA GLU A 223 10.30 -7.66 -12.74
C GLU A 223 9.31 -6.47 -12.57
N LEU A 224 9.66 -5.44 -11.80
CA LEU A 224 8.86 -4.23 -11.67
C LEU A 224 8.64 -3.50 -13.00
N VAL A 225 9.67 -3.43 -13.84
CA VAL A 225 9.55 -2.82 -15.18
C VAL A 225 8.65 -3.67 -16.08
N GLU A 226 8.84 -4.97 -16.07
CA GLU A 226 8.06 -5.92 -16.88
C GLU A 226 6.57 -5.87 -16.53
N LEU A 227 6.26 -5.67 -15.24
CA LEU A 227 4.91 -5.51 -14.73
C LEU A 227 4.30 -4.13 -15.00
N GLY A 228 5.06 -3.17 -15.52
CA GLY A 228 4.62 -1.79 -15.66
C GLY A 228 4.42 -1.06 -14.34
N LEU A 229 5.13 -1.47 -13.28
CA LEU A 229 5.16 -0.86 -11.95
C LEU A 229 6.34 0.07 -11.76
N SER A 230 7.22 0.17 -12.74
CA SER A 230 8.33 1.10 -12.75
C SER A 230 8.71 1.49 -14.16
N TYR A 231 9.17 2.73 -14.33
CA TYR A 231 9.91 3.12 -15.53
C TYR A 231 11.37 2.68 -15.43
N THR A 232 12.04 2.62 -16.57
CA THR A 232 13.50 2.44 -16.59
C THR A 232 14.21 3.78 -16.44
N SER A 233 15.34 3.78 -15.74
CA SER A 233 16.15 4.98 -15.51
C SER A 233 17.65 4.67 -15.60
N GLY A 234 18.35 5.27 -16.56
CA GLY A 234 19.82 5.18 -16.65
C GLY A 234 20.38 3.80 -17.05
N THR A 235 19.61 2.97 -17.71
CA THR A 235 19.95 1.57 -18.06
C THR A 235 21.15 1.38 -18.97
N ALA A 236 21.65 2.43 -19.64
CA ALA A 236 22.75 2.33 -20.60
C ALA A 236 24.06 1.76 -20.03
N ASN A 237 24.22 1.80 -18.71
CA ASN A 237 25.39 1.27 -18.00
C ASN A 237 25.09 -0.04 -17.25
N SER A 238 23.90 -0.61 -17.43
CA SER A 238 23.52 -1.87 -16.81
C SER A 238 24.08 -3.06 -17.57
N GLN A 239 24.53 -4.08 -16.84
CA GLN A 239 24.81 -5.40 -17.44
C GLN A 239 23.56 -6.02 -18.08
N PHE A 240 22.35 -5.58 -17.71
CA PHE A 240 21.05 -6.06 -18.21
C PHE A 240 20.34 -5.03 -19.11
N THR A 241 21.11 -4.18 -19.82
CA THR A 241 20.56 -3.10 -20.66
C THR A 241 19.49 -3.60 -21.63
N LEU A 242 19.73 -4.74 -22.29
CA LEU A 242 18.81 -5.30 -23.27
C LEU A 242 17.52 -5.80 -22.63
N GLU A 243 17.63 -6.47 -21.50
CA GLU A 243 16.51 -7.02 -20.74
C GLU A 243 15.59 -5.89 -20.26
N TYR A 244 16.15 -4.80 -19.71
CA TYR A 244 15.37 -3.60 -19.32
C TYR A 244 14.67 -2.95 -20.51
N GLN A 245 15.33 -2.87 -21.68
CA GLN A 245 14.72 -2.31 -22.90
C GLN A 245 13.56 -3.18 -23.38
N LEU A 246 13.72 -4.50 -23.39
CA LEU A 246 12.67 -5.43 -23.78
C LEU A 246 11.50 -5.40 -22.80
N ALA A 247 11.75 -5.44 -21.49
CA ALA A 247 10.74 -5.36 -20.46
C ALA A 247 9.90 -4.07 -20.56
N SER A 248 10.58 -2.91 -20.69
CA SER A 248 9.92 -1.63 -20.86
C SER A 248 9.09 -1.55 -22.15
N SER A 249 9.63 -2.05 -23.27
CA SER A 249 8.92 -2.08 -24.56
C SER A 249 7.69 -2.98 -24.51
N ASN A 250 7.77 -4.12 -23.83
CA ASN A 250 6.66 -5.04 -23.66
C ASN A 250 5.58 -4.45 -22.74
N ALA A 251 5.98 -3.76 -21.66
CA ALA A 251 5.05 -3.09 -20.76
C ALA A 251 4.27 -1.97 -21.48
N ASP A 252 4.94 -1.16 -22.29
CA ASP A 252 4.33 -0.11 -23.13
C ASP A 252 3.40 -0.71 -24.20
N ALA A 253 3.88 -1.69 -24.99
CA ALA A 253 3.10 -2.31 -26.05
C ALA A 253 1.81 -2.98 -25.55
N ASN A 254 1.82 -3.51 -24.32
CA ASN A 254 0.67 -4.14 -23.68
C ASN A 254 -0.10 -3.18 -22.74
N THR A 255 0.22 -1.88 -22.75
CA THR A 255 -0.42 -0.85 -21.92
C THR A 255 -0.52 -1.25 -20.45
N ARG A 256 0.52 -1.88 -19.90
CA ARG A 256 0.52 -2.38 -18.53
C ARG A 256 0.57 -1.23 -17.54
N ARG A 257 -0.37 -1.18 -16.61
CA ARG A 257 -0.46 -0.23 -15.48
C ARG A 257 -0.06 1.21 -15.83
N MET A 258 1.16 1.66 -15.42
CA MET A 258 1.67 3.02 -15.68
C MET A 258 1.69 3.39 -17.17
N TRP A 259 1.65 2.41 -18.05
CA TRP A 259 1.70 2.58 -19.50
C TRP A 259 0.33 2.76 -20.16
N GLY A 260 -0.76 2.84 -19.39
CA GLY A 260 -2.06 3.16 -19.98
C GLY A 260 -3.28 2.65 -19.23
N GLN A 261 -3.11 2.03 -18.07
CA GLN A 261 -4.23 1.63 -17.21
C GLN A 261 -4.47 2.68 -16.12
N ASP A 262 -5.72 2.98 -15.84
CA ASP A 262 -6.09 3.80 -14.69
C ASP A 262 -5.86 3.00 -13.41
N ASP A 263 -5.24 3.64 -12.40
CA ASP A 263 -5.08 3.03 -11.09
C ASP A 263 -6.44 3.06 -10.34
N PRO A 264 -6.99 1.88 -9.98
CA PRO A 264 -8.28 1.79 -9.28
C PRO A 264 -8.29 2.57 -7.96
N LEU A 265 -7.16 2.64 -7.26
CA LEU A 265 -7.03 3.39 -6.00
C LEU A 265 -7.24 4.89 -6.21
N PHE A 266 -6.90 5.41 -7.40
CA PHE A 266 -7.02 6.81 -7.73
C PHE A 266 -8.35 7.18 -8.37
N THR A 267 -9.10 6.23 -8.90
CA THR A 267 -10.41 6.47 -9.52
C THR A 267 -11.57 6.37 -8.54
N ALA A 268 -11.41 5.66 -7.42
CA ALA A 268 -12.42 5.54 -6.38
C ALA A 268 -12.52 6.81 -5.51
N ASP A 269 -13.74 7.16 -5.09
CA ASP A 269 -13.95 8.18 -4.06
C ASP A 269 -13.53 7.63 -2.69
N PRO A 270 -12.75 8.37 -1.89
CA PRO A 270 -12.32 7.91 -0.58
C PRO A 270 -13.50 7.76 0.39
N PRO A 271 -13.57 6.68 1.19
CA PRO A 271 -14.57 6.55 2.25
C PRO A 271 -14.38 7.64 3.30
N GLU A 272 -15.49 8.13 3.85
CA GLU A 272 -15.50 9.03 5.00
C GLU A 272 -15.39 8.21 6.29
N VAL A 273 -14.34 8.46 7.09
CA VAL A 273 -14.00 7.69 8.28
C VAL A 273 -13.58 8.62 9.42
N THR A 274 -13.67 8.13 10.64
CA THR A 274 -13.11 8.81 11.82
C THR A 274 -11.69 8.34 12.11
N ILE A 275 -10.93 9.08 12.92
CA ILE A 275 -9.62 8.62 13.40
C ILE A 275 -9.77 7.34 14.22
N SER A 276 -10.84 7.24 15.02
CA SER A 276 -11.14 6.03 15.79
C SER A 276 -11.38 4.81 14.88
N ASP A 277 -12.11 4.97 13.77
CA ASP A 277 -12.29 3.88 12.79
C ASP A 277 -10.95 3.39 12.24
N LEU A 278 -10.06 4.32 11.90
CA LEU A 278 -8.73 4.00 11.39
C LEU A 278 -7.86 3.27 12.41
N MET A 279 -7.97 3.66 13.70
CA MET A 279 -7.16 3.07 14.78
C MET A 279 -7.73 1.75 15.30
N ASP A 280 -9.05 1.60 15.31
CA ASP A 280 -9.73 0.38 15.78
C ASP A 280 -9.69 -0.73 14.72
N ASN A 281 -9.77 -0.36 13.44
CA ASN A 281 -9.81 -1.30 12.31
C ASN A 281 -8.77 -0.96 11.23
N PRO A 282 -7.49 -0.81 11.57
CA PRO A 282 -6.49 -0.31 10.62
C PRO A 282 -6.35 -1.19 9.37
N ALA A 283 -6.53 -2.50 9.50
CA ALA A 283 -6.41 -3.44 8.37
C ALA A 283 -7.45 -3.19 7.27
N GLU A 284 -8.57 -2.53 7.60
CA GLU A 284 -9.64 -2.23 6.64
C GLU A 284 -9.25 -1.07 5.72
N TYR A 285 -8.52 -0.09 6.27
CA TYR A 285 -8.22 1.17 5.57
C TYR A 285 -6.75 1.31 5.17
N LEU A 286 -5.89 0.41 5.63
CA LEU A 286 -4.45 0.48 5.37
C LEU A 286 -4.16 0.44 3.86
N GLN A 287 -3.27 1.32 3.40
CA GLN A 287 -2.89 1.47 1.99
C GLN A 287 -4.04 1.95 1.09
N THR A 288 -4.97 2.72 1.65
CA THR A 288 -6.08 3.34 0.89
C THR A 288 -6.15 4.85 1.10
N PHE A 289 -6.81 5.53 0.17
CA PHE A 289 -7.22 6.91 0.41
C PHE A 289 -8.47 6.94 1.28
N VAL A 290 -8.51 7.88 2.23
CA VAL A 290 -9.65 8.13 3.11
C VAL A 290 -10.01 9.61 3.11
N GLN A 291 -11.26 9.92 3.46
CA GLN A 291 -11.70 11.25 3.86
C GLN A 291 -11.85 11.26 5.38
N VAL A 292 -11.16 12.18 6.04
CA VAL A 292 -11.12 12.23 7.52
C VAL A 292 -11.18 13.67 8.01
N GLU A 293 -11.84 13.86 9.14
CA GLU A 293 -11.93 15.15 9.85
C GLU A 293 -11.25 15.09 11.21
N GLY A 294 -10.86 16.24 11.72
CA GLY A 294 -10.33 16.38 13.07
C GLY A 294 -9.73 17.76 13.32
N THR A 295 -9.23 17.96 14.51
CA THR A 295 -8.50 19.17 14.90
C THR A 295 -7.06 19.08 14.43
N LEU A 296 -6.61 20.08 13.70
CA LEU A 296 -5.21 20.17 13.29
C LEU A 296 -4.36 20.61 14.49
N THR A 297 -3.42 19.77 14.90
CA THR A 297 -2.48 20.07 15.99
C THR A 297 -1.03 20.10 15.47
N TYR A 298 -0.14 20.67 16.28
CA TYR A 298 1.29 20.77 15.95
C TYR A 298 2.12 20.55 17.20
N GLU A 299 2.90 19.47 17.21
CA GLU A 299 3.74 19.07 18.34
C GLU A 299 5.12 18.67 17.85
N ASP A 300 6.17 19.06 18.56
CA ASP A 300 7.58 18.71 18.32
C ASP A 300 8.08 18.95 16.87
N GLY A 301 7.45 19.87 16.15
CA GLY A 301 7.83 20.19 14.76
C GLY A 301 7.00 19.50 13.69
N GLU A 302 6.01 18.69 14.09
CA GLU A 302 5.21 17.85 13.21
C GLU A 302 3.71 18.18 13.34
N TYR A 303 2.95 17.91 12.26
CA TYR A 303 1.50 18.11 12.22
C TYR A 303 0.77 16.80 12.48
N TYR A 304 -0.34 16.92 13.21
CA TYR A 304 -1.24 15.80 13.50
C TYR A 304 -2.68 16.20 13.24
N LEU A 305 -3.49 15.21 12.93
CA LEU A 305 -4.95 15.32 12.95
C LEU A 305 -5.45 14.59 14.20
N CYS A 306 -6.19 15.29 15.05
CA CYS A 306 -6.69 14.78 16.33
C CYS A 306 -8.22 14.78 16.34
N ASP A 307 -8.82 13.70 16.87
CA ASP A 307 -10.25 13.56 17.11
C ASP A 307 -10.45 12.75 18.40
N ASP A 308 -11.28 13.23 19.31
CA ASP A 308 -11.59 12.61 20.61
C ASP A 308 -10.35 12.19 21.43
N GLY A 309 -9.24 12.94 21.29
CA GLY A 309 -7.97 12.69 21.98
C GLY A 309 -7.06 11.65 21.31
N GLU A 310 -7.47 11.08 20.21
CA GLU A 310 -6.63 10.25 19.35
C GLU A 310 -5.98 11.08 18.26
N SER A 311 -4.71 10.84 17.95
CA SER A 311 -3.94 11.64 16.99
C SER A 311 -3.22 10.78 15.95
N LEU A 312 -3.33 11.17 14.69
CA LEU A 312 -2.57 10.59 13.58
C LEU A 312 -1.58 11.61 13.02
N TYR A 313 -0.33 11.20 12.91
CA TYR A 313 0.72 12.00 12.29
C TYR A 313 0.42 12.24 10.81
N ILE A 314 0.65 13.46 10.33
CA ILE A 314 0.51 13.84 8.93
C ILE A 314 1.90 13.95 8.31
N TYR A 315 2.29 12.91 7.60
CA TYR A 315 3.62 12.82 6.98
C TYR A 315 3.70 13.61 5.67
N GLY A 316 4.84 14.24 5.45
CA GLY A 316 5.23 14.77 4.14
C GLY A 316 4.49 16.04 3.70
N ILE A 317 4.00 16.87 4.64
CA ILE A 317 3.39 18.15 4.27
C ILE A 317 4.44 19.02 3.55
N PRO A 318 4.22 19.40 2.28
CA PRO A 318 5.17 20.26 1.55
C PRO A 318 5.37 21.62 2.26
N THR A 319 6.58 22.15 2.26
CA THR A 319 6.90 23.44 2.90
C THR A 319 6.00 24.59 2.41
N SER A 320 5.57 24.55 1.14
CA SER A 320 4.62 25.52 0.59
C SER A 320 3.24 25.43 1.24
N ALA A 321 2.76 24.21 1.54
CA ALA A 321 1.51 23.97 2.22
C ALA A 321 1.63 24.27 3.72
N ALA A 322 2.73 23.86 4.37
CA ALA A 322 2.98 24.10 5.79
C ALA A 322 2.84 25.59 6.16
N ASN A 323 3.37 26.50 5.32
CA ASN A 323 3.21 27.95 5.53
C ASN A 323 1.74 28.45 5.43
N SER A 324 0.87 27.69 4.80
CA SER A 324 -0.55 28.04 4.67
C SER A 324 -1.39 27.42 5.80
N ILE A 325 -1.07 26.20 6.21
CA ILE A 325 -1.86 25.49 7.23
C ILE A 325 -1.48 25.86 8.67
N VAL A 326 -0.29 26.45 8.90
CA VAL A 326 0.15 26.86 10.24
C VAL A 326 -0.84 27.81 10.94
N ASN A 327 -1.55 28.62 10.18
CA ASN A 327 -2.56 29.53 10.70
C ASN A 327 -3.89 28.83 11.11
N ASN A 328 -3.99 27.55 10.78
CA ASN A 328 -5.18 26.73 11.06
C ASN A 328 -4.93 25.72 12.19
N ILE A 329 -3.79 25.84 12.91
CA ILE A 329 -3.55 25.04 14.10
C ILE A 329 -4.64 25.34 15.12
N GLY A 330 -5.29 24.31 15.66
CA GLY A 330 -6.46 24.39 16.53
C GLY A 330 -7.79 24.47 15.79
N ALA A 331 -7.81 24.56 14.48
CA ALA A 331 -9.03 24.53 13.67
C ALA A 331 -9.52 23.09 13.43
N HIS A 332 -10.82 22.91 13.31
CA HIS A 332 -11.42 21.68 12.81
C HIS A 332 -11.32 21.67 11.27
N VAL A 333 -10.67 20.64 10.74
CA VAL A 333 -10.35 20.55 9.31
C VAL A 333 -10.81 19.22 8.75
N ARG A 334 -11.04 19.20 7.44
CA ARG A 334 -11.33 17.99 6.65
C ARG A 334 -10.24 17.80 5.62
N MET A 335 -9.77 16.57 5.51
CA MET A 335 -8.93 16.09 4.43
C MET A 335 -9.79 15.19 3.53
N ASN A 336 -10.25 15.72 2.40
CA ASN A 336 -11.17 15.01 1.50
C ASN A 336 -10.51 13.83 0.78
N ARG A 337 -9.19 13.77 0.78
CA ARG A 337 -8.41 12.68 0.20
C ARG A 337 -7.02 12.69 0.82
N ILE A 338 -6.74 11.74 1.69
CA ILE A 338 -5.42 11.53 2.28
C ILE A 338 -5.16 10.04 2.41
N PHE A 339 -3.92 9.62 2.24
CA PHE A 339 -3.54 8.21 2.22
C PHE A 339 -3.25 7.72 3.63
N PHE A 340 -3.94 6.66 4.08
CA PHE A 340 -3.69 6.02 5.35
C PHE A 340 -2.69 4.89 5.18
N THR A 341 -1.58 4.95 5.90
CA THR A 341 -0.47 4.01 5.75
C THR A 341 0.19 3.71 7.09
N GLU A 342 1.02 2.69 7.10
CA GLU A 342 1.89 2.33 8.21
C GLU A 342 3.35 2.53 7.82
N TYR A 343 4.14 3.07 8.73
CA TYR A 343 5.57 3.21 8.57
C TYR A 343 6.28 2.70 9.84
N PHE A 344 6.97 1.57 9.72
CA PHE A 344 7.69 0.89 10.81
C PHE A 344 6.88 0.72 12.11
N GLY A 345 5.66 0.23 11.99
CA GLY A 345 4.77 -0.07 13.11
C GLY A 345 3.98 1.13 13.63
N SER A 346 4.03 2.28 12.93
CA SER A 346 3.26 3.48 13.29
C SER A 346 2.31 3.88 12.16
N TYR A 347 1.02 4.00 12.46
CA TYR A 347 0.03 4.49 11.50
C TYR A 347 0.18 5.99 11.28
N GLN A 348 -0.02 6.43 10.05
CA GLN A 348 0.10 7.83 9.66
C GLN A 348 -0.77 8.16 8.44
N LEU A 349 -1.05 9.46 8.28
CA LEU A 349 -1.66 10.04 7.08
C LEU A 349 -0.54 10.57 6.17
N ALA A 350 -0.57 10.23 4.89
CA ALA A 350 0.46 10.63 3.92
C ALA A 350 -0.16 11.20 2.64
N GLY A 351 0.65 11.76 1.74
CA GLY A 351 0.18 12.28 0.47
C GLY A 351 -0.69 13.53 0.61
N PHE A 352 -0.34 14.42 1.52
CA PHE A 352 -1.08 15.68 1.71
C PHE A 352 -1.09 16.54 0.44
N VAL A 353 -2.29 16.87 -0.04
CA VAL A 353 -2.53 17.78 -1.16
C VAL A 353 -3.43 18.91 -0.71
N PHE A 354 -2.97 20.16 -0.88
CA PHE A 354 -3.67 21.33 -0.38
C PHE A 354 -5.09 21.50 -0.98
N ASP A 355 -5.31 21.07 -2.21
CA ASP A 355 -6.62 21.15 -2.88
C ASP A 355 -7.68 20.24 -2.23
N TYR A 356 -7.26 19.23 -1.46
CA TYR A 356 -8.15 18.34 -0.70
C TYR A 356 -8.28 18.71 0.78
N TYR A 357 -7.63 19.79 1.22
CA TYR A 357 -7.69 20.31 2.58
C TYR A 357 -8.74 21.41 2.70
N GLN A 358 -9.60 21.32 3.73
CA GLN A 358 -10.65 22.28 3.98
C GLN A 358 -10.73 22.62 5.48
N VAL A 359 -10.80 23.90 5.82
CA VAL A 359 -11.16 24.34 7.18
C VAL A 359 -12.68 24.32 7.31
N ILE A 360 -13.18 23.55 8.26
CA ILE A 360 -14.61 23.43 8.56
C ILE A 360 -15.01 24.46 9.59
N ASP A 361 -14.21 24.57 10.69
CA ASP A 361 -14.37 25.59 11.72
C ASP A 361 -12.98 26.07 12.17
N HIS A 362 -12.86 27.36 12.44
CA HIS A 362 -11.62 27.96 12.92
C HIS A 362 -11.37 27.75 14.42
N GLU A 363 -12.36 27.31 15.15
CA GLU A 363 -12.25 26.94 16.56
C GLU A 363 -12.69 25.50 16.73
N SER A 364 -11.78 24.65 17.23
CA SER A 364 -12.16 23.28 17.57
C SER A 364 -13.04 23.28 18.82
N SER A 365 -14.10 22.47 18.79
CA SER A 365 -14.89 22.13 19.96
C SER A 365 -14.34 20.92 20.73
N ASP A 366 -13.28 20.31 20.25
CA ASP A 366 -12.66 19.12 20.84
C ASP A 366 -11.57 19.52 21.84
N ASP A 367 -11.98 19.70 23.10
CA ASP A 367 -11.09 20.07 24.21
C ASP A 367 -10.02 18.97 24.48
N ALA A 368 -10.25 17.71 24.06
CA ALA A 368 -9.31 16.62 24.24
C ALA A 368 -8.10 16.74 23.31
N CYS A 369 -8.27 17.45 22.20
CA CYS A 369 -7.24 17.69 21.19
C CYS A 369 -6.52 19.03 21.36
N LEU A 370 -6.98 19.90 22.25
CA LEU A 370 -6.32 21.18 22.52
C LEU A 370 -5.29 20.97 23.64
N VAL A 371 -4.02 20.98 23.27
CA VAL A 371 -2.91 20.95 24.24
C VAL A 371 -2.69 22.37 24.76
N ASP A 372 -2.67 22.56 26.08
CA ASP A 372 -2.42 23.84 26.79
C ASP A 372 -0.98 24.37 26.56
#